data_273efa71819f365fb5b4b12377d3c3ea
#
_entry.id   273efa71819f365fb5b4b12377d3c3ea
#
_cell.length_a   1.000
_cell.length_b   1.000
_cell.length_c   1.000
_cell.angle_alpha   90.00
_cell.angle_beta   90.00
_cell.angle_gamma   90.00
#
_symmetry.space_group_name_H-M   'P 1'
#
loop_
_entity.id
_entity.type
_entity.pdbx_description
1 polymer ?
#
loop_
_entity_poly.entity_id
_entity_poly.type
_entity_poly.pdbx_seq_one_letter_code
_entity_poly.pdbx_strand_id
1 'polypeptide(L)'
;MDLDDELKALAVQKDLPADLVRRLIRHPVARRQVALMRRDLTEDQIEEIMRLGATRSLAANGSVHWRTRARLAEHPEPVIRCAIAAGVKDEPAGLLARLAADPDESVRWFLALNANLPADLLARLAADPETRVREAVVPRWRELPDEVRRMLLTDADAGIRRLSARTFVPPADLLSGLLADPETRAGAVRHSAPTYALATDPDADVRQAVAAHPDLPADLRDLLAEDSDLFVRNEVAGRSDTLPELRDRLAAGLEATSPVEAWFLSFRRDEHACPPRPPEPPTLTRPQAEWLLERAGL
;
A
#
# COMPACT_ATOMS: atom_id res chain seq x y z
N MET A 1 27.10 -19.03 -8.17
CA MET A 1 25.67 -19.01 -7.86
C MET A 1 25.39 -20.27 -7.06
N ASP A 2 24.65 -20.17 -5.97
CA ASP A 2 24.28 -21.34 -5.16
C ASP A 2 23.29 -22.22 -5.95
N LEU A 3 23.32 -23.54 -5.71
CA LEU A 3 22.44 -24.50 -6.38
C LEU A 3 20.95 -24.15 -6.22
N ASP A 4 20.58 -23.69 -5.02
CA ASP A 4 19.20 -23.24 -4.74
C ASP A 4 18.79 -22.06 -5.62
N ASP A 5 19.69 -21.12 -5.88
CA ASP A 5 19.43 -19.96 -6.72
C ASP A 5 19.33 -20.35 -8.20
N GLU A 6 20.15 -21.30 -8.64
CA GLU A 6 20.04 -21.88 -9.98
C GLU A 6 18.69 -22.59 -10.18
N LEU A 7 18.25 -23.37 -9.20
CA LEU A 7 16.95 -24.06 -9.23
C LEU A 7 15.75 -23.07 -9.17
N LYS A 8 15.86 -21.99 -8.41
CA LYS A 8 14.83 -20.92 -8.41
C LYS A 8 14.73 -20.24 -9.78
N ALA A 9 15.88 -19.94 -10.40
CA ALA A 9 15.92 -19.36 -11.74
C ALA A 9 15.33 -20.31 -12.79
N LEU A 10 15.63 -21.61 -12.71
CA LEU A 10 15.04 -22.62 -13.58
C LEU A 10 13.52 -22.73 -13.40
N ALA A 11 13.03 -22.67 -12.14
CA ALA A 11 11.62 -22.81 -11.81
C ALA A 11 10.71 -21.76 -12.47
N VAL A 12 11.24 -20.58 -12.80
CA VAL A 12 10.47 -19.49 -13.41
C VAL A 12 10.58 -19.41 -14.93
N GLN A 13 11.41 -20.25 -15.54
CA GLN A 13 11.54 -20.25 -17.01
C GLN A 13 10.21 -20.61 -17.67
N LYS A 14 9.82 -19.81 -18.66
CA LYS A 14 8.71 -20.12 -19.56
C LYS A 14 9.11 -21.38 -20.38
N ASP A 15 8.16 -22.10 -20.86
CA ASP A 15 8.34 -23.24 -21.76
C ASP A 15 9.15 -24.43 -21.17
N LEU A 16 9.29 -24.49 -19.84
CA LEU A 16 9.91 -25.65 -19.20
C LEU A 16 8.99 -26.88 -19.34
N PRO A 17 9.50 -28.04 -19.84
CA PRO A 17 8.70 -29.24 -19.98
C PRO A 17 8.06 -29.70 -18.68
N ALA A 18 6.81 -30.22 -18.76
CA ALA A 18 6.03 -30.59 -17.58
C ALA A 18 6.67 -31.65 -16.68
N ASP A 19 7.52 -32.55 -17.28
CA ASP A 19 8.30 -33.55 -16.56
C ASP A 19 9.38 -32.90 -15.68
N LEU A 20 10.04 -31.85 -16.18
CA LEU A 20 11.05 -31.12 -15.43
C LEU A 20 10.37 -30.24 -14.31
N VAL A 21 9.21 -29.68 -14.57
CA VAL A 21 8.43 -28.99 -13.54
C VAL A 21 8.07 -29.94 -12.39
N ARG A 22 7.66 -31.18 -12.68
CA ARG A 22 7.39 -32.21 -11.65
C ARG A 22 8.62 -32.54 -10.81
N ARG A 23 9.81 -32.60 -11.41
CA ARG A 23 11.07 -32.79 -10.67
C ARG A 23 11.34 -31.62 -9.75
N LEU A 24 11.19 -30.36 -10.20
CA LEU A 24 11.34 -29.15 -9.38
C LEU A 24 10.36 -29.10 -8.21
N ILE A 25 9.12 -29.57 -8.37
CA ILE A 25 8.12 -29.64 -7.29
C ILE A 25 8.62 -30.52 -6.13
N ARG A 26 9.46 -31.52 -6.36
CA ARG A 26 10.01 -32.36 -5.30
C ARG A 26 11.08 -31.66 -4.46
N HIS A 27 11.76 -30.65 -5.00
CA HIS A 27 12.76 -29.87 -4.26
C HIS A 27 12.11 -28.77 -3.42
N PRO A 28 12.38 -28.67 -2.09
CA PRO A 28 11.65 -27.78 -1.20
C PRO A 28 11.73 -26.29 -1.60
N VAL A 29 12.89 -25.82 -2.02
CA VAL A 29 13.14 -24.43 -2.42
C VAL A 29 12.53 -24.15 -3.79
N ALA A 30 12.83 -24.98 -4.79
CA ALA A 30 12.31 -24.83 -6.15
C ALA A 30 10.76 -24.94 -6.18
N ARG A 31 10.17 -25.85 -5.39
CA ARG A 31 8.71 -26.01 -5.27
C ARG A 31 8.02 -24.70 -4.86
N ARG A 32 8.57 -23.95 -3.89
CA ARG A 32 8.01 -22.67 -3.48
C ARG A 32 8.00 -21.68 -4.64
N GLN A 33 9.08 -21.66 -5.42
CA GLN A 33 9.20 -20.78 -6.59
C GLN A 33 8.26 -21.19 -7.71
N VAL A 34 8.17 -22.51 -8.00
CA VAL A 34 7.18 -23.07 -8.94
C VAL A 34 5.77 -22.66 -8.54
N ALA A 35 5.39 -22.90 -7.28
CA ALA A 35 4.06 -22.57 -6.76
C ALA A 35 3.71 -21.10 -6.86
N LEU A 36 4.67 -20.21 -6.58
CA LEU A 36 4.46 -18.76 -6.55
C LEU A 36 4.40 -18.12 -7.95
N MET A 37 5.24 -18.59 -8.87
CA MET A 37 5.52 -17.82 -10.09
C MET A 37 4.96 -18.43 -11.37
N ARG A 38 4.72 -19.76 -11.42
CA ARG A 38 4.26 -20.39 -12.65
C ARG A 38 2.76 -20.16 -12.90
N ARG A 39 2.46 -19.95 -14.21
CA ARG A 39 1.10 -19.67 -14.68
C ARG A 39 0.45 -20.87 -15.38
N ASP A 40 1.23 -21.91 -15.63
CA ASP A 40 0.91 -23.09 -16.46
C ASP A 40 0.81 -24.37 -15.63
N LEU A 41 0.53 -24.26 -14.32
CA LEU A 41 0.39 -25.41 -13.43
C LEU A 41 -0.87 -26.22 -13.78
N THR A 42 -0.68 -27.54 -13.94
CA THR A 42 -1.79 -28.48 -14.08
C THR A 42 -2.43 -28.76 -12.71
N GLU A 43 -3.67 -29.28 -12.70
CA GLU A 43 -4.37 -29.64 -11.47
C GLU A 43 -3.57 -30.65 -10.63
N ASP A 44 -2.97 -31.69 -11.28
CA ASP A 44 -2.13 -32.67 -10.59
C ASP A 44 -0.89 -32.04 -9.92
N GLN A 45 -0.28 -31.05 -10.59
CA GLN A 45 0.86 -30.32 -10.03
C GLN A 45 0.43 -29.45 -8.84
N ILE A 46 -0.73 -28.82 -8.93
CA ILE A 46 -1.33 -28.05 -7.84
C ILE A 46 -1.58 -28.94 -6.62
N GLU A 47 -2.19 -30.11 -6.79
CA GLU A 47 -2.41 -31.06 -5.71
C GLU A 47 -1.10 -31.57 -5.09
N GLU A 48 -0.09 -31.88 -5.93
CA GLU A 48 1.24 -32.28 -5.45
C GLU A 48 1.92 -31.16 -4.65
N ILE A 49 1.86 -29.91 -5.11
CA ILE A 49 2.38 -28.74 -4.40
C ILE A 49 1.72 -28.58 -3.04
N MET A 50 0.38 -28.69 -2.95
CA MET A 50 -0.35 -28.60 -1.69
C MET A 50 0.03 -29.73 -0.74
N ARG A 51 0.06 -30.98 -1.22
CA ARG A 51 0.45 -32.14 -0.44
C ARG A 51 1.87 -32.03 0.12
N LEU A 52 2.77 -31.38 -0.60
CA LEU A 52 4.17 -31.17 -0.21
C LEU A 52 4.41 -29.88 0.61
N GLY A 53 3.34 -29.17 1.02
CA GLY A 53 3.40 -28.07 1.99
C GLY A 53 3.81 -26.71 1.40
N ALA A 54 3.63 -26.46 0.08
CA ALA A 54 3.83 -25.13 -0.51
C ALA A 54 2.52 -24.38 -0.80
N THR A 55 1.44 -24.70 -0.07
CA THR A 55 0.11 -24.15 -0.22
C THR A 55 0.08 -22.62 -0.10
N ARG A 56 0.88 -22.03 0.83
CA ARG A 56 0.99 -20.59 0.98
C ARG A 56 1.54 -19.91 -0.27
N SER A 57 2.57 -20.48 -0.89
CA SER A 57 3.15 -19.94 -2.13
C SER A 57 2.16 -20.03 -3.28
N LEU A 58 1.40 -21.14 -3.36
CA LEU A 58 0.34 -21.32 -4.34
C LEU A 58 -0.79 -20.31 -4.15
N ALA A 59 -1.21 -20.07 -2.92
CA ALA A 59 -2.25 -19.08 -2.59
C ALA A 59 -1.85 -17.65 -3.00
N ALA A 60 -0.56 -17.31 -2.88
CA ALA A 60 -0.02 -16.02 -3.30
C ALA A 60 0.12 -15.88 -4.83
N ASN A 61 -0.02 -16.96 -5.59
CA ASN A 61 0.06 -16.95 -7.05
C ASN A 61 -1.28 -16.50 -7.66
N GLY A 62 -1.35 -15.24 -8.06
CA GLY A 62 -2.55 -14.65 -8.68
C GLY A 62 -2.92 -15.23 -10.06
N SER A 63 -2.13 -16.17 -10.62
CA SER A 63 -2.43 -16.85 -11.89
C SER A 63 -3.13 -18.21 -11.71
N VAL A 64 -3.27 -18.67 -10.48
CA VAL A 64 -4.00 -19.91 -10.17
C VAL A 64 -5.49 -19.70 -10.43
N HIS A 65 -6.11 -20.70 -11.06
CA HIS A 65 -7.52 -20.63 -11.44
C HIS A 65 -8.43 -20.34 -10.23
N TRP A 66 -9.47 -19.53 -10.44
CA TRP A 66 -10.37 -19.07 -9.37
C TRP A 66 -11.00 -20.21 -8.54
N ARG A 67 -11.25 -21.40 -9.13
CA ARG A 67 -11.79 -22.56 -8.39
C ARG A 67 -10.81 -23.05 -7.32
N THR A 68 -9.53 -23.13 -7.64
CA THR A 68 -8.49 -23.49 -6.67
C THR A 68 -8.35 -22.40 -5.62
N ARG A 69 -8.40 -21.13 -6.02
CA ARG A 69 -8.38 -19.98 -5.09
C ARG A 69 -9.57 -20.00 -4.15
N ALA A 70 -10.79 -20.31 -4.65
CA ALA A 70 -12.00 -20.47 -3.83
C ALA A 70 -11.84 -21.57 -2.77
N ARG A 71 -11.22 -22.70 -3.13
CA ARG A 71 -10.92 -23.80 -2.20
C ARG A 71 -9.90 -23.39 -1.14
N LEU A 72 -8.86 -22.65 -1.55
CA LEU A 72 -7.83 -22.13 -0.63
C LEU A 72 -8.36 -21.01 0.30
N ALA A 73 -9.40 -20.31 -0.11
CA ALA A 73 -10.09 -19.34 0.76
C ALA A 73 -10.91 -20.01 1.88
N GLU A 74 -11.04 -21.33 1.88
CA GLU A 74 -11.64 -22.13 2.96
C GLU A 74 -10.59 -22.85 3.81
N HIS A 75 -9.29 -22.59 3.55
CA HIS A 75 -8.21 -23.27 4.26
C HIS A 75 -8.26 -22.93 5.77
N PRO A 76 -8.02 -23.92 6.67
CA PRO A 76 -8.07 -23.70 8.11
C PRO A 76 -7.05 -22.65 8.59
N GLU A 77 -5.88 -22.57 7.97
CA GLU A 77 -4.85 -21.58 8.31
C GLU A 77 -5.18 -20.18 7.77
N PRO A 78 -5.33 -19.16 8.63
CA PRO A 78 -5.61 -17.79 8.20
C PRO A 78 -4.58 -17.23 7.23
N VAL A 79 -3.30 -17.57 7.41
CA VAL A 79 -2.21 -17.08 6.56
C VAL A 79 -2.37 -17.45 5.08
N ILE A 80 -3.02 -18.58 4.78
CA ILE A 80 -3.33 -19.01 3.42
C ILE A 80 -4.50 -18.21 2.88
N ARG A 81 -5.55 -18.00 3.68
CA ARG A 81 -6.69 -17.15 3.32
C ARG A 81 -6.27 -15.68 3.11
N CYS A 82 -5.34 -15.17 3.95
CA CYS A 82 -4.72 -13.84 3.75
C CYS A 82 -4.04 -13.72 2.39
N ALA A 83 -3.28 -14.75 1.97
CA ALA A 83 -2.62 -14.74 0.66
C ALA A 83 -3.64 -14.68 -0.50
N ILE A 84 -4.79 -15.35 -0.37
CA ILE A 84 -5.89 -15.25 -1.32
C ILE A 84 -6.47 -13.83 -1.31
N ALA A 85 -6.78 -13.27 -0.13
CA ALA A 85 -7.37 -11.93 0.02
C ALA A 85 -6.49 -10.83 -0.58
N ALA A 86 -5.16 -10.92 -0.37
CA ALA A 86 -4.20 -9.97 -0.93
C ALA A 86 -4.12 -10.00 -2.46
N GLY A 87 -4.41 -11.14 -3.07
CA GLY A 87 -4.23 -11.37 -4.50
C GLY A 87 -5.54 -11.36 -5.31
N VAL A 88 -6.68 -10.92 -4.76
CA VAL A 88 -7.95 -10.87 -5.51
C VAL A 88 -7.89 -9.85 -6.66
N LYS A 89 -8.50 -10.23 -7.77
CA LYS A 89 -8.63 -9.38 -8.98
C LYS A 89 -10.07 -9.42 -9.48
N ASP A 90 -10.39 -10.42 -10.29
CA ASP A 90 -11.70 -10.61 -10.94
C ASP A 90 -12.42 -11.87 -10.39
N GLU A 91 -12.29 -12.11 -9.09
CA GLU A 91 -12.93 -13.26 -8.46
C GLU A 91 -14.46 -13.12 -8.37
N PRO A 92 -15.17 -14.27 -8.35
CA PRO A 92 -16.62 -14.26 -8.16
C PRO A 92 -17.04 -13.54 -6.87
N ALA A 93 -18.12 -12.77 -6.94
CA ALA A 93 -18.65 -11.99 -5.81
C ALA A 93 -18.85 -12.82 -4.53
N GLY A 94 -19.23 -14.09 -4.65
CA GLY A 94 -19.38 -14.99 -3.51
C GLY A 94 -18.06 -15.28 -2.76
N LEU A 95 -16.94 -15.33 -3.46
CA LEU A 95 -15.61 -15.48 -2.83
C LEU A 95 -15.22 -14.21 -2.09
N LEU A 96 -15.40 -13.05 -2.73
CA LEU A 96 -15.10 -11.76 -2.12
C LEU A 96 -15.94 -11.52 -0.86
N ALA A 97 -17.26 -11.81 -0.94
CA ALA A 97 -18.19 -11.68 0.20
C ALA A 97 -17.79 -12.59 1.38
N ARG A 98 -17.29 -13.79 1.10
CA ARG A 98 -16.77 -14.71 2.12
C ARG A 98 -15.53 -14.17 2.80
N LEU A 99 -14.55 -13.69 2.02
CA LEU A 99 -13.32 -13.09 2.58
C LEU A 99 -13.61 -11.83 3.40
N ALA A 100 -14.62 -11.03 2.97
CA ALA A 100 -15.07 -9.86 3.73
C ALA A 100 -15.83 -10.22 5.02
N ALA A 101 -16.21 -11.49 5.19
CA ALA A 101 -16.85 -12.03 6.39
C ALA A 101 -15.93 -12.99 7.17
N ASP A 102 -14.65 -13.07 6.81
CA ASP A 102 -13.71 -13.99 7.45
C ASP A 102 -13.62 -13.71 8.97
N PRO A 103 -13.59 -14.74 9.81
CA PRO A 103 -13.46 -14.55 11.25
C PRO A 103 -12.12 -13.91 11.65
N ASP A 104 -11.08 -14.10 10.86
CA ASP A 104 -9.75 -13.52 11.12
C ASP A 104 -9.66 -12.10 10.55
N GLU A 105 -9.35 -11.11 11.40
CA GLU A 105 -9.21 -9.71 11.02
C GLU A 105 -8.12 -9.49 9.96
N SER A 106 -7.05 -10.29 9.99
CA SER A 106 -5.96 -10.15 9.03
C SER A 106 -6.42 -10.49 7.62
N VAL A 107 -7.32 -11.46 7.45
CA VAL A 107 -7.90 -11.79 6.14
C VAL A 107 -8.73 -10.61 5.62
N ARG A 108 -9.60 -10.03 6.47
CA ARG A 108 -10.41 -8.87 6.12
C ARG A 108 -9.54 -7.64 5.83
N TRP A 109 -8.47 -7.45 6.62
CA TRP A 109 -7.50 -6.38 6.40
C TRP A 109 -6.77 -6.50 5.04
N PHE A 110 -6.24 -7.69 4.71
CA PHE A 110 -5.61 -7.91 3.41
C PHE A 110 -6.58 -7.70 2.25
N LEU A 111 -7.85 -8.06 2.44
CA LEU A 111 -8.89 -7.78 1.45
C LEU A 111 -9.11 -6.27 1.30
N ALA A 112 -9.22 -5.52 2.41
CA ALA A 112 -9.42 -4.06 2.41
C ALA A 112 -8.29 -3.29 1.69
N LEU A 113 -7.08 -3.82 1.69
CA LEU A 113 -5.94 -3.25 0.95
C LEU A 113 -6.08 -3.39 -0.58
N ASN A 114 -7.01 -4.17 -1.07
CA ASN A 114 -7.17 -4.42 -2.50
C ASN A 114 -7.98 -3.31 -3.17
N ALA A 115 -7.38 -2.69 -4.20
CA ALA A 115 -7.96 -1.55 -4.90
C ALA A 115 -9.15 -1.92 -5.83
N ASN A 116 -9.36 -3.21 -6.11
CA ASN A 116 -10.36 -3.67 -7.08
C ASN A 116 -11.64 -4.20 -6.42
N LEU A 117 -11.94 -3.77 -5.18
CA LEU A 117 -13.14 -4.23 -4.50
C LEU A 117 -14.40 -3.49 -4.98
N PRO A 118 -15.54 -4.20 -5.10
CA PRO A 118 -16.84 -3.56 -5.29
C PRO A 118 -17.20 -2.60 -4.14
N ALA A 119 -17.95 -1.54 -4.47
CA ALA A 119 -18.28 -0.47 -3.52
C ALA A 119 -19.05 -0.96 -2.27
N ASP A 120 -19.91 -1.96 -2.43
CA ASP A 120 -20.68 -2.58 -1.34
C ASP A 120 -19.78 -3.32 -0.34
N LEU A 121 -18.75 -4.00 -0.82
CA LEU A 121 -17.77 -4.66 0.04
C LEU A 121 -16.86 -3.64 0.75
N LEU A 122 -16.50 -2.56 0.07
CA LEU A 122 -15.77 -1.45 0.70
C LEU A 122 -16.58 -0.80 1.81
N ALA A 123 -17.86 -0.53 1.58
CA ALA A 123 -18.76 0.00 2.60
C ALA A 123 -18.84 -0.94 3.82
N ARG A 124 -18.89 -2.25 3.57
CA ARG A 124 -18.86 -3.26 4.64
C ARG A 124 -17.57 -3.23 5.44
N LEU A 125 -16.41 -3.19 4.78
CA LEU A 125 -15.09 -3.16 5.43
C LEU A 125 -14.82 -1.81 6.12
N ALA A 126 -15.40 -0.71 5.63
CA ALA A 126 -15.37 0.58 6.30
C ALA A 126 -16.16 0.60 7.62
N ALA A 127 -17.11 -0.35 7.80
CA ALA A 127 -17.88 -0.56 9.03
C ALA A 127 -17.37 -1.75 9.86
N ASP A 128 -16.17 -2.26 9.59
CA ASP A 128 -15.58 -3.40 10.30
C ASP A 128 -15.39 -3.08 11.79
N PRO A 129 -15.60 -4.03 12.71
CA PRO A 129 -15.35 -3.82 14.14
C PRO A 129 -13.88 -3.47 14.43
N GLU A 130 -12.95 -4.00 13.63
CA GLU A 130 -11.53 -3.78 13.83
C GLU A 130 -11.05 -2.47 13.16
N THR A 131 -10.49 -1.57 13.97
CA THR A 131 -9.96 -0.27 13.51
C THR A 131 -8.99 -0.43 12.34
N ARG A 132 -8.08 -1.40 12.42
CA ARG A 132 -7.08 -1.69 11.38
C ARG A 132 -7.70 -2.00 10.03
N VAL A 133 -8.83 -2.69 10.01
CA VAL A 133 -9.55 -3.02 8.76
C VAL A 133 -10.17 -1.75 8.17
N ARG A 134 -10.84 -0.92 8.99
CA ARG A 134 -11.41 0.36 8.57
C ARG A 134 -10.33 1.31 8.04
N GLU A 135 -9.21 1.42 8.75
CA GLU A 135 -8.06 2.24 8.34
C GLU A 135 -7.53 1.85 6.96
N ALA A 136 -7.47 0.54 6.65
CA ALA A 136 -6.98 0.04 5.37
C ALA A 136 -7.83 0.45 4.16
N VAL A 137 -9.10 0.79 4.37
CA VAL A 137 -9.99 1.27 3.30
C VAL A 137 -9.62 2.69 2.85
N VAL A 138 -9.15 3.56 3.75
CA VAL A 138 -8.95 5.00 3.48
C VAL A 138 -7.95 5.28 2.35
N PRO A 139 -6.70 4.77 2.33
CA PRO A 139 -5.68 5.23 1.38
C PRO A 139 -5.80 4.63 -0.02
N ARG A 140 -6.67 3.64 -0.22
CA ARG A 140 -6.72 2.83 -1.44
C ARG A 140 -7.81 3.22 -2.42
N TRP A 141 -8.66 4.17 -2.05
CA TRP A 141 -9.86 4.42 -2.80
C TRP A 141 -10.08 5.90 -3.12
N ARG A 142 -9.92 6.26 -4.38
CA ARG A 142 -10.07 7.64 -4.85
C ARG A 142 -11.53 8.10 -5.00
N GLU A 143 -12.45 7.15 -5.19
CA GLU A 143 -13.87 7.42 -5.46
C GLU A 143 -14.78 6.65 -4.51
N LEU A 144 -14.59 6.84 -3.20
CA LEU A 144 -15.49 6.26 -2.21
C LEU A 144 -16.89 6.87 -2.35
N PRO A 145 -17.97 6.06 -2.27
CA PRO A 145 -19.33 6.57 -2.11
C PRO A 145 -19.43 7.56 -0.95
N ASP A 146 -20.33 8.56 -1.07
CA ASP A 146 -20.49 9.60 -0.06
C ASP A 146 -20.77 9.06 1.34
N GLU A 147 -21.58 8.01 1.42
CA GLU A 147 -21.92 7.34 2.69
C GLU A 147 -20.67 6.76 3.36
N VAL A 148 -19.79 6.16 2.59
CA VAL A 148 -18.53 5.56 3.11
C VAL A 148 -17.57 6.65 3.55
N ARG A 149 -17.44 7.74 2.77
CA ARG A 149 -16.63 8.92 3.16
C ARG A 149 -17.14 9.55 4.45
N ARG A 150 -18.44 9.73 4.59
CA ARG A 150 -19.08 10.24 5.81
C ARG A 150 -18.79 9.34 7.00
N MET A 151 -18.95 8.03 6.84
CA MET A 151 -18.69 7.04 7.89
C MET A 151 -17.25 7.15 8.40
N LEU A 152 -16.27 7.20 7.52
CA LEU A 152 -14.85 7.28 7.88
C LEU A 152 -14.45 8.65 8.45
N LEU A 153 -15.03 9.76 7.94
CA LEU A 153 -14.81 11.10 8.47
C LEU A 153 -15.41 11.32 9.86
N THR A 154 -16.39 10.50 10.25
CA THR A 154 -17.06 10.55 11.56
C THR A 154 -16.79 9.28 12.40
N ASP A 155 -15.75 8.52 12.08
CA ASP A 155 -15.38 7.30 12.79
C ASP A 155 -15.14 7.59 14.29
N ALA A 156 -15.42 6.61 15.13
CA ALA A 156 -15.14 6.70 16.56
C ALA A 156 -13.62 6.83 16.84
N ASP A 157 -12.79 6.22 16.00
CA ASP A 157 -11.33 6.29 16.11
C ASP A 157 -10.77 7.59 15.52
N ALA A 158 -10.03 8.35 16.34
CA ALA A 158 -9.45 9.63 15.96
C ALA A 158 -8.42 9.50 14.82
N GLY A 159 -7.66 8.41 14.78
CA GLY A 159 -6.68 8.15 13.72
C GLY A 159 -7.34 7.97 12.36
N ILE A 160 -8.46 7.26 12.30
CA ILE A 160 -9.25 7.11 11.08
C ILE A 160 -9.84 8.44 10.63
N ARG A 161 -10.43 9.22 11.55
CA ARG A 161 -10.94 10.56 11.21
C ARG A 161 -9.85 11.45 10.64
N ARG A 162 -8.68 11.50 11.29
CA ARG A 162 -7.51 12.28 10.86
C ARG A 162 -7.03 11.87 9.46
N LEU A 163 -6.83 10.57 9.24
CA LEU A 163 -6.41 10.04 7.95
C LEU A 163 -7.43 10.36 6.85
N SER A 164 -8.72 10.19 7.16
CA SER A 164 -9.83 10.47 6.24
C SER A 164 -9.91 11.95 5.86
N ALA A 165 -9.78 12.86 6.82
CA ALA A 165 -9.80 14.30 6.57
C ALA A 165 -8.61 14.77 5.70
N ARG A 166 -7.47 14.10 5.79
CA ARG A 166 -6.31 14.36 4.92
C ARG A 166 -6.47 13.77 3.51
N THR A 167 -7.29 12.74 3.35
CA THR A 167 -7.38 11.97 2.11
C THR A 167 -8.57 12.39 1.25
N PHE A 168 -9.72 12.72 1.84
CA PHE A 168 -10.97 12.97 1.14
C PHE A 168 -11.32 14.45 1.05
N VAL A 169 -12.06 14.81 0.01
CA VAL A 169 -12.83 16.06 -0.02
C VAL A 169 -14.06 15.85 0.88
N PRO A 170 -14.18 16.54 2.03
CA PRO A 170 -15.30 16.33 2.90
C PRO A 170 -16.60 16.89 2.30
N PRO A 171 -17.76 16.29 2.61
CA PRO A 171 -19.05 16.91 2.36
C PRO A 171 -19.17 18.27 3.05
N ALA A 172 -19.79 19.24 2.38
CA ALA A 172 -19.83 20.63 2.86
C ALA A 172 -20.45 20.80 4.26
N ASP A 173 -21.42 19.95 4.60
CA ASP A 173 -22.08 19.95 5.90
C ASP A 173 -21.20 19.41 7.05
N LEU A 174 -20.17 18.65 6.75
CA LEU A 174 -19.22 18.13 7.75
C LEU A 174 -18.03 19.07 7.96
N LEU A 175 -17.71 19.95 7.00
CA LEU A 175 -16.48 20.74 7.02
C LEU A 175 -16.32 21.56 8.31
N SER A 176 -17.38 22.21 8.80
CA SER A 176 -17.32 23.01 10.03
C SER A 176 -17.01 22.15 11.27
N GLY A 177 -17.58 20.96 11.35
CA GLY A 177 -17.29 20.00 12.41
C GLY A 177 -15.85 19.50 12.38
N LEU A 178 -15.35 19.19 11.17
CA LEU A 178 -13.97 18.74 10.97
C LEU A 178 -12.93 19.83 11.31
N LEU A 179 -13.25 21.09 11.05
CA LEU A 179 -12.40 22.23 11.46
C LEU A 179 -12.45 22.47 12.98
N ALA A 180 -13.54 22.12 13.64
CA ALA A 180 -13.66 22.24 15.10
C ALA A 180 -12.95 21.12 15.86
N ASP A 181 -12.86 19.91 15.27
CA ASP A 181 -12.18 18.76 15.88
C ASP A 181 -10.64 18.88 15.69
N PRO A 182 -9.84 18.96 16.78
CA PRO A 182 -8.39 19.06 16.70
C PRO A 182 -7.75 17.96 15.84
N GLU A 183 -8.29 16.74 15.85
CA GLU A 183 -7.76 15.60 15.14
C GLU A 183 -7.92 15.69 13.62
N THR A 184 -8.94 16.36 13.13
CA THR A 184 -9.26 16.45 11.71
C THR A 184 -8.94 17.81 11.10
N ARG A 185 -8.74 18.84 11.94
CA ARG A 185 -8.57 20.25 11.54
C ARG A 185 -7.51 20.45 10.48
N ALA A 186 -6.32 19.92 10.68
CA ALA A 186 -5.21 20.03 9.73
C ALA A 186 -5.56 19.49 8.33
N GLY A 187 -6.26 18.36 8.28
CA GLY A 187 -6.74 17.77 7.01
C GLY A 187 -7.85 18.59 6.36
N ALA A 188 -8.74 19.17 7.15
CA ALA A 188 -9.90 19.93 6.68
C ALA A 188 -9.54 21.32 6.15
N VAL A 189 -8.45 21.92 6.61
CA VAL A 189 -7.98 23.26 6.21
C VAL A 189 -7.89 23.42 4.69
N ARG A 190 -7.40 22.42 3.97
CA ARG A 190 -7.27 22.46 2.51
C ARG A 190 -8.59 22.67 1.74
N HIS A 191 -9.74 22.49 2.44
CA HIS A 191 -11.09 22.58 1.88
C HIS A 191 -11.85 23.80 2.43
N SER A 192 -11.16 24.70 3.14
CA SER A 192 -11.72 25.92 3.71
C SER A 192 -10.88 27.12 3.28
N ALA A 193 -11.43 28.32 3.34
CA ALA A 193 -10.63 29.53 3.12
C ALA A 193 -9.56 29.67 4.21
N PRO A 194 -8.31 30.03 3.87
CA PRO A 194 -7.28 30.36 4.85
C PRO A 194 -7.70 31.56 5.70
N THR A 195 -7.54 31.46 7.03
CA THR A 195 -7.86 32.55 7.95
C THR A 195 -6.69 32.79 8.91
N TYR A 196 -6.64 33.99 9.48
CA TYR A 196 -5.64 34.33 10.49
C TYR A 196 -5.67 33.36 11.69
N ALA A 197 -6.87 32.96 12.13
CA ALA A 197 -7.02 31.99 13.23
C ALA A 197 -6.39 30.64 12.93
N LEU A 198 -6.52 30.13 11.69
CA LEU A 198 -5.89 28.88 11.27
C LEU A 198 -4.36 29.05 11.04
N ALA A 199 -3.92 30.22 10.55
CA ALA A 199 -2.50 30.52 10.38
C ALA A 199 -1.74 30.72 11.70
N THR A 200 -2.46 30.94 12.81
CA THR A 200 -1.93 31.07 14.16
C THR A 200 -2.38 29.95 15.10
N ASP A 201 -2.87 28.84 14.54
CA ASP A 201 -3.30 27.68 15.34
C ASP A 201 -2.11 27.15 16.19
N PRO A 202 -2.34 26.69 17.42
CA PRO A 202 -1.29 26.09 18.24
C PRO A 202 -0.65 24.85 17.61
N ASP A 203 -1.40 24.11 16.77
CA ASP A 203 -0.91 22.93 16.07
C ASP A 203 -0.13 23.32 14.79
N ALA A 204 1.14 22.93 14.72
CA ALA A 204 2.00 23.18 13.56
C ALA A 204 1.47 22.49 12.29
N ASP A 205 0.84 21.32 12.39
CA ASP A 205 0.24 20.62 11.25
C ASP A 205 -0.89 21.44 10.61
N VAL A 206 -1.66 22.16 11.42
CA VAL A 206 -2.71 23.10 10.93
C VAL A 206 -2.07 24.28 10.21
N ARG A 207 -1.06 24.91 10.80
CA ARG A 207 -0.34 26.05 10.18
C ARG A 207 0.36 25.62 8.90
N GLN A 208 0.97 24.42 8.86
CA GLN A 208 1.56 23.85 7.64
C GLN A 208 0.50 23.62 6.54
N ALA A 209 -0.68 23.10 6.91
CA ALA A 209 -1.78 22.92 5.97
C ALA A 209 -2.28 24.26 5.41
N VAL A 210 -2.28 25.34 6.21
CA VAL A 210 -2.56 26.71 5.75
C VAL A 210 -1.47 27.18 4.79
N ALA A 211 -0.19 26.95 5.10
CA ALA A 211 0.93 27.31 4.24
C ALA A 211 0.88 26.61 2.86
N ALA A 212 0.39 25.37 2.83
CA ALA A 212 0.21 24.59 1.61
C ALA A 212 -1.05 24.99 0.78
N HIS A 213 -1.95 25.83 1.34
CA HIS A 213 -3.22 26.13 0.70
C HIS A 213 -3.00 26.92 -0.63
N PRO A 214 -3.64 26.51 -1.77
CA PRO A 214 -3.42 27.16 -3.05
C PRO A 214 -3.79 28.66 -3.04
N ASP A 215 -4.87 29.03 -2.34
CA ASP A 215 -5.37 30.40 -2.26
C ASP A 215 -4.85 31.13 -1.01
N LEU A 216 -3.61 30.86 -0.57
CA LEU A 216 -3.02 31.49 0.62
C LEU A 216 -2.81 33.00 0.35
N PRO A 217 -3.46 33.91 1.14
CA PRO A 217 -3.22 35.35 1.04
C PRO A 217 -1.77 35.74 1.35
N ALA A 218 -1.28 36.82 0.72
CA ALA A 218 0.11 37.23 0.86
C ALA A 218 0.49 37.61 2.29
N ASP A 219 -0.41 38.25 3.03
CA ASP A 219 -0.22 38.62 4.43
C ASP A 219 -0.07 37.39 5.33
N LEU A 220 -0.87 36.33 5.12
CA LEU A 220 -0.74 35.07 5.85
C LEU A 220 0.51 34.29 5.43
N ARG A 221 0.90 34.35 4.15
CA ARG A 221 2.17 33.79 3.69
C ARG A 221 3.36 34.42 4.39
N ASP A 222 3.38 35.74 4.48
CA ASP A 222 4.46 36.49 5.12
C ASP A 222 4.50 36.21 6.62
N LEU A 223 3.36 36.04 7.27
CA LEU A 223 3.26 35.58 8.66
C LEU A 223 3.86 34.19 8.85
N LEU A 224 3.48 33.21 8.02
CA LEU A 224 3.94 31.83 8.09
C LEU A 224 5.41 31.65 7.67
N ALA A 225 5.97 32.61 6.93
CA ALA A 225 7.39 32.65 6.61
C ALA A 225 8.28 32.87 7.85
N GLU A 226 7.74 33.45 8.91
CA GLU A 226 8.42 33.67 10.18
C GLU A 226 7.99 32.66 11.28
N ASP A 227 7.31 31.56 10.87
CA ASP A 227 6.84 30.53 11.80
C ASP A 227 8.01 29.88 12.56
N SER A 228 7.77 29.50 13.81
CA SER A 228 8.76 28.79 14.62
C SER A 228 9.04 27.39 14.10
N ASP A 229 8.05 26.75 13.46
CA ASP A 229 8.18 25.40 12.93
C ASP A 229 8.88 25.37 11.56
N LEU A 230 9.87 24.48 11.41
CA LEU A 230 10.67 24.33 10.20
C LEU A 230 9.80 23.87 9.00
N PHE A 231 8.86 22.97 9.24
CA PHE A 231 8.04 22.41 8.14
C PHE A 231 7.07 23.45 7.61
N VAL A 232 6.55 24.33 8.46
CA VAL A 232 5.72 25.47 8.04
C VAL A 232 6.52 26.42 7.15
N ARG A 233 7.72 26.86 7.60
CA ARG A 233 8.59 27.73 6.78
C ARG A 233 9.01 27.06 5.47
N ASN A 234 9.32 25.77 5.50
CA ASN A 234 9.66 25.00 4.32
C ASN A 234 8.52 24.91 3.32
N GLU A 235 7.28 24.78 3.80
CA GLU A 235 6.11 24.78 2.92
C GLU A 235 5.96 26.13 2.20
N VAL A 236 6.11 27.25 2.91
CA VAL A 236 6.13 28.59 2.32
C VAL A 236 7.26 28.74 1.30
N ALA A 237 8.47 28.26 1.59
CA ALA A 237 9.61 28.32 0.66
C ALA A 237 9.37 27.52 -0.63
N GLY A 238 8.61 26.40 -0.56
CA GLY A 238 8.29 25.52 -1.67
C GLY A 238 7.23 26.05 -2.65
N ARG A 239 6.50 27.07 -2.28
CA ARG A 239 5.40 27.62 -3.10
C ARG A 239 5.91 28.31 -4.36
N SER A 240 5.16 28.20 -5.45
CA SER A 240 5.48 28.88 -6.73
C SER A 240 5.30 30.39 -6.66
N ASP A 241 4.42 30.89 -5.79
CA ASP A 241 4.08 32.29 -5.59
C ASP A 241 4.92 32.99 -4.51
N THR A 242 5.87 32.29 -3.88
CA THR A 242 6.86 32.89 -2.96
C THR A 242 7.94 33.61 -3.75
N LEU A 243 8.16 34.89 -3.40
CA LEU A 243 9.19 35.74 -4.02
C LEU A 243 10.58 35.11 -3.91
N PRO A 244 11.46 35.23 -4.93
CA PRO A 244 12.78 34.63 -4.92
C PRO A 244 13.61 35.00 -3.69
N GLU A 245 13.62 36.27 -3.29
CA GLU A 245 14.39 36.77 -2.15
C GLU A 245 13.91 36.16 -0.83
N LEU A 246 12.58 35.98 -0.66
CA LEU A 246 12.01 35.31 0.49
C LEU A 246 12.34 33.82 0.49
N ARG A 247 12.27 33.17 -0.66
CA ARG A 247 12.62 31.77 -0.85
C ARG A 247 14.08 31.50 -0.47
N ASP A 248 15.01 32.32 -0.98
CA ASP A 248 16.44 32.18 -0.69
C ASP A 248 16.73 32.38 0.79
N ARG A 249 16.10 33.38 1.42
CA ARG A 249 16.21 33.64 2.86
C ARG A 249 15.71 32.43 3.68
N LEU A 250 14.54 31.89 3.34
CA LEU A 250 13.99 30.72 4.00
C LEU A 250 14.86 29.48 3.81
N ALA A 251 15.35 29.24 2.58
CA ALA A 251 16.24 28.13 2.28
C ALA A 251 17.56 28.19 3.06
N ALA A 252 18.12 29.38 3.23
CA ALA A 252 19.32 29.59 4.06
C ALA A 252 19.08 29.37 5.56
N GLY A 253 17.84 29.56 6.04
CA GLY A 253 17.44 29.36 7.43
C GLY A 253 16.91 27.97 7.76
N LEU A 254 16.89 27.03 6.78
CA LEU A 254 16.46 25.65 7.00
C LEU A 254 17.62 24.79 7.55
N GLU A 255 18.02 25.02 8.78
CA GLU A 255 18.96 24.16 9.49
C GLU A 255 18.21 23.08 10.27
N ALA A 256 18.60 21.82 10.06
CA ALA A 256 18.02 20.71 10.79
C ALA A 256 18.48 20.74 12.26
N THR A 257 17.56 20.75 13.19
CA THR A 257 17.80 20.66 14.63
C THR A 257 17.62 19.24 15.17
N SER A 258 17.08 18.34 14.33
CA SER A 258 16.86 16.93 14.67
C SER A 258 17.24 15.99 13.54
N PRO A 259 17.51 14.68 13.81
CA PRO A 259 17.75 13.68 12.78
C PRO A 259 16.57 13.52 11.80
N VAL A 260 15.33 13.74 12.23
CA VAL A 260 14.12 13.66 11.40
C VAL A 260 14.11 14.81 10.39
N GLU A 261 14.41 16.03 10.84
CA GLU A 261 14.51 17.19 9.96
C GLU A 261 15.67 17.05 8.96
N ALA A 262 16.83 16.53 9.40
CA ALA A 262 17.96 16.27 8.53
C ALA A 262 17.62 15.24 7.45
N TRP A 263 16.93 14.17 7.81
CA TRP A 263 16.44 13.16 6.87
C TRP A 263 15.45 13.76 5.87
N PHE A 264 14.48 14.55 6.33
CA PHE A 264 13.51 15.23 5.49
C PHE A 264 14.18 16.19 4.48
N LEU A 265 15.13 17.01 4.92
CA LEU A 265 15.85 17.93 4.06
C LEU A 265 16.75 17.21 3.03
N SER A 266 17.23 15.99 3.33
CA SER A 266 18.03 15.18 2.40
C SER A 266 17.22 14.70 1.20
N PHE A 267 15.92 14.42 1.36
CA PHE A 267 15.04 14.05 0.25
C PHE A 267 14.86 15.15 -0.81
N ARG A 268 14.97 16.42 -0.42
CA ARG A 268 14.89 17.55 -1.35
C ARG A 268 16.14 17.70 -2.24
N ARG A 269 17.25 17.07 -1.88
CA ARG A 269 18.52 17.19 -2.61
C ARG A 269 18.76 16.11 -3.67
N ASP A 270 17.73 15.32 -4.03
CA ASP A 270 17.82 14.23 -5.04
C ASP A 270 18.93 13.18 -4.78
N GLU A 271 19.33 12.99 -3.52
CA GLU A 271 20.42 12.07 -3.17
C GLU A 271 20.03 10.58 -3.18
N HIS A 272 18.77 10.24 -3.52
CA HIS A 272 18.26 8.88 -3.50
C HIS A 272 17.84 8.37 -4.90
N ALA A 273 18.83 8.11 -5.75
CA ALA A 273 18.60 7.40 -7.00
C ALA A 273 18.28 5.90 -6.70
N CYS A 274 17.14 5.42 -7.22
CA CYS A 274 16.81 4.00 -7.15
C CYS A 274 17.84 3.16 -7.92
N PRO A 275 18.43 2.10 -7.34
CA PRO A 275 19.41 1.29 -8.06
C PRO A 275 18.79 0.63 -9.31
N PRO A 276 19.56 0.47 -10.40
CA PRO A 276 19.07 -0.15 -11.63
C PRO A 276 18.63 -1.60 -11.38
N ARG A 277 17.57 -2.01 -12.09
CA ARG A 277 17.05 -3.37 -12.00
C ARG A 277 18.13 -4.39 -12.42
N PRO A 278 18.35 -5.46 -11.63
CA PRO A 278 19.32 -6.49 -12.03
C PRO A 278 18.90 -7.15 -13.37
N PRO A 279 19.86 -7.57 -14.22
CA PRO A 279 19.57 -8.22 -15.48
C PRO A 279 18.81 -9.53 -15.26
N GLU A 280 17.90 -9.86 -16.20
CA GLU A 280 17.18 -11.13 -16.15
C GLU A 280 18.17 -12.31 -16.32
N PRO A 281 18.00 -13.40 -15.55
CA PRO A 281 18.87 -14.58 -15.69
C PRO A 281 18.69 -15.22 -17.07
N PRO A 282 19.77 -15.81 -17.66
CA PRO A 282 19.71 -16.44 -18.96
C PRO A 282 18.79 -17.67 -18.96
N THR A 283 18.04 -17.85 -20.04
CA THR A 283 17.19 -19.04 -20.25
C THR A 283 18.05 -20.28 -20.50
N LEU A 284 17.87 -21.32 -19.70
CA LEU A 284 18.58 -22.58 -19.84
C LEU A 284 17.92 -23.47 -20.92
N THR A 285 18.74 -24.16 -21.71
CA THR A 285 18.28 -25.21 -22.63
C THR A 285 17.84 -26.46 -21.86
N ARG A 286 17.05 -27.35 -22.50
CA ARG A 286 16.61 -28.60 -21.86
C ARG A 286 17.78 -29.43 -21.28
N PRO A 287 18.88 -29.68 -21.98
CA PRO A 287 20.02 -30.44 -21.42
C PRO A 287 20.67 -29.75 -20.22
N GLN A 288 20.75 -28.41 -20.24
CA GLN A 288 21.28 -27.64 -19.10
C GLN A 288 20.36 -27.73 -17.88
N ALA A 289 19.03 -27.69 -18.10
CA ALA A 289 18.06 -27.86 -17.04
C ALA A 289 18.11 -29.29 -16.45
N GLU A 290 18.19 -30.31 -17.26
CA GLU A 290 18.35 -31.73 -16.84
C GLU A 290 19.61 -31.93 -16.01
N TRP A 291 20.73 -31.42 -16.48
CA TRP A 291 22.01 -31.49 -15.76
C TRP A 291 21.92 -30.79 -14.37
N LEU A 292 21.25 -29.63 -14.30
CA LEU A 292 21.08 -28.92 -13.05
C LEU A 292 20.22 -29.74 -12.06
N LEU A 293 19.13 -30.36 -12.54
CA LEU A 293 18.27 -31.21 -11.73
C LEU A 293 19.00 -32.47 -11.23
N GLU A 294 19.83 -33.09 -12.05
CA GLU A 294 20.67 -34.24 -11.64
C GLU A 294 21.65 -33.84 -10.53
N ARG A 295 22.29 -32.67 -10.62
CA ARG A 295 23.14 -32.15 -9.53
C ARG A 295 22.38 -31.97 -8.22
N ALA A 296 21.09 -31.66 -8.28
CA ALA A 296 20.21 -31.51 -7.14
C ALA A 296 19.64 -32.85 -6.62
N GLY A 297 19.99 -33.99 -7.25
CA GLY A 297 19.45 -35.31 -6.90
C GLY A 297 17.97 -35.49 -7.28
N LEU A 298 17.51 -34.80 -8.30
CA LEU A 298 16.10 -34.74 -8.75
C LEU A 298 15.90 -35.52 -10.06
#